data_17605aec0ad78bf1c3e960ec92ece70e
#
_entry.id   17605aec0ad78bf1c3e960ec92ece70e
#
_cell.length_a   1.000
_cell.length_b   1.000
_cell.length_c   1.000
_cell.angle_alpha   90.00
_cell.angle_beta   90.00
_cell.angle_gamma   90.00
#
_symmetry.space_group_name_H-M   'P 1'
#
loop_
_entity.id
_entity.type
_entity.pdbx_description
1 polymer ?
#
loop_
_entity_poly.entity_id
_entity_poly.type
_entity_poly.pdbx_seq_one_letter_code
_entity_poly.pdbx_strand_id
1 'polypeptide(L)'
;MRRQRRTQDEREVDLLVVGGGVAGLFAALCAASDADVLVLAKGPLRSSTSSLAQGGIAAAVGEDDAPSLHAEDTLRTGRGLSRPSAVAALTGEAPARIRDLVELGVDFDDGLGLEGGHSRRRVVHAGGAATGDRVARALAERVLAHPRIHVAEGERMRDLALAGSRCVGAVTDRRAIRARATLLATGGAAALWSRTTNPRGAVGDGVAAAYRAGAGLADLEFMQFHPTTLVDSSLLLSEALRGEGATLLDERGERFTDELAPRDVVAREIASRGTALLDLREIDRGRFAELMGSLVENGYDPAETPIPVAPAAHYTVGGVVTDLDGRTEVEGLYAAGECAATGVHGANRLASNSLLECLVFGRRAALAALAEPGLSGRQVVVPDTGTCPEEPVPDALRRALWADCGLVRDAAGLERLRRAPHLLTRLVAESALVREESRGSHFRVDFPAESGAFERHVVLRRGSEPALETWL
;
A
#
# COMPACT_ATOMS: atom_id res chain seq x y z
N MET A 1 -38.93 29.13 11.26
CA MET A 1 -38.41 29.11 9.90
C MET A 1 -37.00 29.68 9.87
N ARG A 2 -35.97 28.87 10.03
CA ARG A 2 -34.56 29.27 9.84
C ARG A 2 -34.22 29.06 8.36
N ARG A 3 -33.98 30.14 7.63
CA ARG A 3 -33.42 30.11 6.27
C ARG A 3 -32.02 29.45 6.34
N GLN A 4 -31.90 28.24 5.79
CA GLN A 4 -30.61 27.65 5.49
C GLN A 4 -29.87 28.60 4.53
N ARG A 5 -28.73 29.15 4.98
CA ARG A 5 -27.77 29.83 4.12
C ARG A 5 -27.15 28.72 3.27
N ARG A 6 -27.48 28.65 1.98
CA ARG A 6 -26.66 27.95 0.98
C ARG A 6 -25.30 28.61 0.99
N THR A 7 -24.29 27.88 1.46
CA THR A 7 -22.89 28.26 1.29
C THR A 7 -22.49 27.98 -0.15
N GLN A 8 -21.87 28.96 -0.80
CA GLN A 8 -21.52 29.05 -2.21
C GLN A 8 -20.32 28.15 -2.60
N ASP A 9 -20.22 26.88 -2.16
CA ASP A 9 -19.08 26.01 -2.49
C ASP A 9 -19.44 24.51 -2.62
N GLU A 10 -20.69 24.20 -3.02
CA GLU A 10 -21.10 22.83 -3.35
C GLU A 10 -20.89 22.57 -4.85
N ARG A 11 -19.64 22.57 -5.30
CA ARG A 11 -19.33 22.14 -6.66
C ARG A 11 -19.34 20.61 -6.71
N GLU A 12 -20.27 20.04 -7.49
CA GLU A 12 -20.26 18.62 -7.82
C GLU A 12 -19.11 18.37 -8.79
N VAL A 13 -18.30 17.33 -8.52
CA VAL A 13 -17.21 16.86 -9.40
C VAL A 13 -17.58 15.50 -9.98
N ASP A 14 -17.05 15.18 -11.15
CA ASP A 14 -17.26 13.87 -11.76
C ASP A 14 -16.57 12.78 -10.97
N LEU A 15 -15.31 13.01 -10.61
CA LEU A 15 -14.50 12.07 -9.83
C LEU A 15 -13.80 12.77 -8.66
N LEU A 16 -14.05 12.29 -7.44
CA LEU A 16 -13.27 12.62 -6.27
C LEU A 16 -12.20 11.54 -6.05
N VAL A 17 -10.93 11.90 -6.12
CA VAL A 17 -9.80 11.03 -5.79
C VAL A 17 -9.31 11.40 -4.40
N VAL A 18 -9.37 10.46 -3.46
CA VAL A 18 -8.88 10.65 -2.08
C VAL A 18 -7.52 10.01 -1.91
N GLY A 19 -6.48 10.81 -1.93
CA GLY A 19 -5.09 10.40 -1.79
C GLY A 19 -4.20 10.94 -2.92
N GLY A 20 -3.10 11.60 -2.54
CA GLY A 20 -2.11 12.21 -3.45
C GLY A 20 -0.89 11.32 -3.72
N GLY A 21 -1.00 9.99 -3.55
CA GLY A 21 0.03 9.02 -3.94
C GLY A 21 -0.04 8.65 -5.42
N VAL A 22 0.87 7.78 -5.89
CA VAL A 22 0.97 7.36 -7.29
C VAL A 22 -0.38 6.84 -7.83
N ALA A 23 -1.11 6.02 -7.07
CA ALA A 23 -2.41 5.49 -7.51
C ALA A 23 -3.42 6.62 -7.79
N GLY A 24 -3.54 7.59 -6.87
CA GLY A 24 -4.49 8.69 -7.01
C GLY A 24 -4.11 9.67 -8.11
N LEU A 25 -2.83 10.04 -8.20
CA LEU A 25 -2.35 10.98 -9.23
C LEU A 25 -2.48 10.39 -10.63
N PHE A 26 -2.09 9.12 -10.80
CA PHE A 26 -2.21 8.45 -12.10
C PHE A 26 -3.68 8.23 -12.49
N ALA A 27 -4.53 7.84 -11.54
CA ALA A 27 -5.98 7.73 -11.77
C ALA A 27 -6.60 9.07 -12.19
N ALA A 28 -6.21 10.17 -11.54
CA ALA A 28 -6.70 11.51 -11.88
C ALA A 28 -6.32 11.89 -13.32
N LEU A 29 -5.08 11.63 -13.73
CA LEU A 29 -4.63 11.89 -15.10
C LEU A 29 -5.38 11.03 -16.12
N CYS A 30 -5.64 9.76 -15.80
CA CYS A 30 -6.40 8.85 -16.68
C CYS A 30 -7.86 9.27 -16.85
N ALA A 31 -8.49 9.88 -15.84
CA ALA A 31 -9.88 10.32 -15.90
C ALA A 31 -10.06 11.72 -16.53
N ALA A 32 -9.04 12.56 -16.46
CA ALA A 32 -9.17 13.99 -16.75
C ALA A 32 -9.38 14.34 -18.23
N SER A 33 -9.20 13.38 -19.16
CA SER A 33 -9.63 13.57 -20.55
C SER A 33 -11.15 13.77 -20.67
N ASP A 34 -11.94 13.10 -19.82
CA ASP A 34 -13.39 12.99 -19.94
C ASP A 34 -14.16 13.50 -18.71
N ALA A 35 -13.47 13.84 -17.61
CA ALA A 35 -14.08 14.20 -16.34
C ALA A 35 -13.41 15.38 -15.64
N ASP A 36 -14.19 16.14 -14.85
CA ASP A 36 -13.64 17.09 -13.86
C ASP A 36 -13.27 16.33 -12.59
N VAL A 37 -11.98 16.38 -12.22
CA VAL A 37 -11.41 15.61 -11.13
C VAL A 37 -11.02 16.53 -9.98
N LEU A 38 -11.35 16.12 -8.75
CA LEU A 38 -10.80 16.72 -7.54
C LEU A 38 -9.90 15.71 -6.83
N VAL A 39 -8.62 16.04 -6.68
CA VAL A 39 -7.69 15.27 -5.85
C VAL A 39 -7.65 15.88 -4.45
N LEU A 40 -8.02 15.09 -3.45
CA LEU A 40 -7.98 15.45 -2.04
C LEU A 40 -6.76 14.80 -1.39
N ALA A 41 -5.85 15.60 -0.85
CA ALA A 41 -4.65 15.13 -0.18
C ALA A 41 -4.51 15.72 1.21
N LYS A 42 -4.32 14.88 2.24
CA LYS A 42 -4.15 15.29 3.64
C LYS A 42 -2.83 16.02 3.93
N GLY A 43 -1.88 15.94 3.03
CA GLY A 43 -0.58 16.63 3.06
C GLY A 43 -0.17 17.04 1.65
N PRO A 44 1.05 17.58 1.47
CA PRO A 44 1.58 17.92 0.17
C PRO A 44 1.66 16.70 -0.76
N LEU A 45 1.37 16.85 -2.06
CA LEU A 45 1.41 15.75 -3.04
C LEU A 45 2.77 15.04 -3.10
N ARG A 46 3.86 15.75 -2.78
CA ARG A 46 5.22 15.21 -2.81
C ARG A 46 5.66 14.51 -1.51
N SER A 47 4.77 14.36 -0.52
CA SER A 47 5.07 13.71 0.77
C SER A 47 4.23 12.45 1.00
N SER A 48 3.99 11.67 -0.04
CA SER A 48 3.26 10.39 0.04
C SER A 48 4.21 9.23 0.38
N THR A 49 3.65 8.09 0.83
CA THR A 49 4.42 6.84 0.97
C THR A 49 5.07 6.43 -0.35
N SER A 50 4.41 6.70 -1.49
CA SER A 50 4.94 6.40 -2.82
C SER A 50 6.24 7.15 -3.11
N SER A 51 6.38 8.42 -2.66
CA SER A 51 7.62 9.20 -2.86
C SER A 51 8.82 8.68 -2.05
N LEU A 52 8.57 7.86 -1.02
CA LEU A 52 9.63 7.21 -0.24
C LEU A 52 10.03 5.83 -0.77
N ALA A 53 9.38 5.35 -1.84
CA ALA A 53 9.68 4.05 -2.40
C ALA A 53 11.04 4.06 -3.11
N GLN A 54 12.00 3.35 -2.53
CA GLN A 54 13.38 3.24 -3.04
C GLN A 54 13.53 2.18 -4.14
N GLY A 55 12.67 1.14 -4.11
CA GLY A 55 12.65 0.08 -5.14
C GLY A 55 12.13 0.59 -6.48
N GLY A 56 12.18 -0.29 -7.48
CA GLY A 56 11.70 0.01 -8.82
C GLY A 56 10.24 -0.38 -9.06
N ILE A 57 9.90 -0.53 -10.33
CA ILE A 57 8.62 -1.06 -10.81
C ILE A 57 8.89 -2.35 -11.58
N ALA A 58 8.25 -3.45 -11.18
CA ALA A 58 8.40 -4.72 -11.87
C ALA A 58 7.59 -4.72 -13.18
N ALA A 59 8.24 -4.95 -14.31
CA ALA A 59 7.59 -5.07 -15.61
C ALA A 59 8.42 -5.94 -16.54
N ALA A 60 7.78 -6.88 -17.23
CA ALA A 60 8.44 -7.76 -18.21
C ALA A 60 8.69 -6.97 -19.51
N VAL A 61 9.76 -6.18 -19.51
CA VAL A 61 10.20 -5.35 -20.66
C VAL A 61 11.55 -5.82 -21.24
N GLY A 62 12.21 -6.77 -20.61
CA GLY A 62 13.44 -7.40 -21.12
C GLY A 62 13.18 -8.40 -22.24
N GLU A 63 14.18 -8.64 -23.11
CA GLU A 63 14.07 -9.57 -24.25
C GLU A 63 13.88 -11.03 -23.82
N ASP A 64 14.40 -11.41 -22.64
CA ASP A 64 14.35 -12.76 -22.06
C ASP A 64 13.21 -12.93 -21.05
N ASP A 65 12.30 -11.96 -20.95
CA ASP A 65 11.20 -11.95 -19.99
C ASP A 65 9.82 -11.88 -20.67
N ALA A 66 8.79 -12.29 -19.93
CA ALA A 66 7.41 -12.28 -20.38
C ALA A 66 6.44 -12.01 -19.23
N PRO A 67 5.26 -11.41 -19.50
CA PRO A 67 4.22 -11.23 -18.48
C PRO A 67 3.82 -12.53 -17.77
N SER A 68 3.88 -13.69 -18.45
CA SER A 68 3.62 -15.01 -17.85
C SER A 68 4.65 -15.39 -16.79
N LEU A 69 5.95 -15.13 -17.04
CA LEU A 69 7.02 -15.39 -16.05
C LEU A 69 6.89 -14.45 -14.83
N HIS A 70 6.49 -13.21 -15.07
CA HIS A 70 6.18 -12.27 -13.98
C HIS A 70 4.95 -12.73 -13.18
N ALA A 71 3.93 -13.27 -13.86
CA ALA A 71 2.75 -13.85 -13.20
C ALA A 71 3.11 -15.06 -12.34
N GLU A 72 3.94 -15.98 -12.85
CA GLU A 72 4.40 -17.15 -12.11
C GLU A 72 5.13 -16.76 -10.82
N ASP A 73 6.04 -15.78 -10.90
CA ASP A 73 6.76 -15.27 -9.72
C ASP A 73 5.81 -14.63 -8.71
N THR A 74 4.81 -13.88 -9.17
CA THR A 74 3.80 -13.24 -8.32
C THR A 74 2.93 -14.28 -7.62
N LEU A 75 2.41 -15.27 -8.36
CA LEU A 75 1.60 -16.37 -7.81
C LEU A 75 2.37 -17.20 -6.79
N ARG A 76 3.63 -17.54 -7.09
CA ARG A 76 4.51 -18.28 -6.18
C ARG A 76 4.72 -17.53 -4.86
N THR A 77 5.01 -16.23 -4.94
CA THR A 77 5.23 -15.38 -3.76
C THR A 77 3.96 -15.20 -2.94
N GLY A 78 2.79 -15.18 -3.57
CA GLY A 78 1.49 -15.05 -2.92
C GLY A 78 0.99 -16.28 -2.17
N ARG A 79 1.74 -17.39 -2.19
CA ARG A 79 1.54 -18.57 -1.34
C ARG A 79 0.14 -19.20 -1.48
N GLY A 80 -0.39 -19.31 -2.70
CA GLY A 80 -1.71 -19.93 -2.98
C GLY A 80 -2.92 -19.02 -2.75
N LEU A 81 -2.73 -17.77 -2.33
CA LEU A 81 -3.80 -16.81 -2.09
C LEU A 81 -3.91 -15.70 -3.15
N SER A 82 -2.98 -15.61 -4.09
CA SER A 82 -3.13 -14.61 -5.16
C SER A 82 -4.32 -14.95 -6.05
N ARG A 83 -5.12 -13.94 -6.38
CA ARG A 83 -6.20 -14.02 -7.36
C ARG A 83 -5.62 -14.09 -8.78
N PRO A 84 -5.75 -15.23 -9.51
CA PRO A 84 -5.08 -15.41 -10.79
C PRO A 84 -5.46 -14.36 -11.84
N SER A 85 -6.74 -13.96 -11.89
CA SER A 85 -7.24 -12.93 -12.82
C SER A 85 -6.65 -11.55 -12.53
N ALA A 86 -6.43 -11.20 -11.25
CA ALA A 86 -5.80 -9.94 -10.86
C ALA A 86 -4.29 -9.93 -11.17
N VAL A 87 -3.61 -11.06 -10.95
CA VAL A 87 -2.20 -11.22 -11.32
C VAL A 87 -2.01 -11.11 -12.84
N ALA A 88 -2.87 -11.77 -13.63
CA ALA A 88 -2.82 -11.67 -15.09
C ALA A 88 -3.06 -10.23 -15.58
N ALA A 89 -4.00 -9.50 -14.98
CA ALA A 89 -4.23 -8.09 -15.29
C ALA A 89 -3.00 -7.23 -14.95
N LEU A 90 -2.44 -7.40 -13.74
CA LEU A 90 -1.26 -6.67 -13.30
C LEU A 90 -0.08 -6.85 -14.26
N THR A 91 0.29 -8.11 -14.50
CA THR A 91 1.51 -8.43 -15.26
C THR A 91 1.35 -8.18 -16.75
N GLY A 92 0.15 -8.43 -17.29
CA GLY A 92 -0.17 -8.18 -18.70
C GLY A 92 -0.15 -6.69 -19.06
N GLU A 93 -0.58 -5.82 -18.14
CA GLU A 93 -0.59 -4.37 -18.37
C GLU A 93 0.75 -3.68 -17.99
N ALA A 94 1.65 -4.36 -17.28
CA ALA A 94 2.88 -3.76 -16.75
C ALA A 94 3.72 -3.04 -17.83
N PRO A 95 4.03 -3.64 -19.00
CA PRO A 95 4.83 -2.95 -20.01
C PRO A 95 4.15 -1.68 -20.55
N ALA A 96 2.82 -1.66 -20.63
CA ALA A 96 2.09 -0.48 -21.05
C ALA A 96 2.17 0.64 -20.01
N ARG A 97 2.12 0.30 -18.73
CA ARG A 97 2.23 1.30 -17.64
C ARG A 97 3.61 1.94 -17.58
N ILE A 98 4.67 1.20 -17.91
CA ILE A 98 6.01 1.79 -18.04
C ILE A 98 6.03 2.81 -19.20
N ARG A 99 5.45 2.49 -20.36
CA ARG A 99 5.36 3.44 -21.47
C ARG A 99 4.58 4.70 -21.11
N ASP A 100 3.45 4.55 -20.41
CA ASP A 100 2.67 5.71 -19.95
C ASP A 100 3.52 6.64 -19.05
N LEU A 101 4.33 6.07 -18.16
CA LEU A 101 5.21 6.88 -17.29
C LEU A 101 6.30 7.61 -18.10
N VAL A 102 6.87 6.98 -19.12
CA VAL A 102 7.83 7.63 -20.03
C VAL A 102 7.16 8.81 -20.75
N GLU A 103 5.94 8.63 -21.29
CA GLU A 103 5.16 9.70 -21.93
C GLU A 103 4.82 10.84 -20.95
N LEU A 104 4.65 10.53 -19.66
CA LEU A 104 4.43 11.51 -18.61
C LEU A 104 5.72 12.20 -18.14
N GLY A 105 6.89 11.79 -18.65
CA GLY A 105 8.16 12.43 -18.40
C GLY A 105 9.01 11.78 -17.30
N VAL A 106 8.79 10.50 -17.02
CA VAL A 106 9.68 9.73 -16.14
C VAL A 106 10.85 9.18 -16.96
N ASP A 107 12.07 9.57 -16.59
CA ASP A 107 13.29 9.01 -17.16
C ASP A 107 13.71 7.80 -16.31
N PHE A 108 13.72 6.62 -16.94
CA PHE A 108 14.20 5.40 -16.30
C PHE A 108 15.70 5.19 -16.58
N ASP A 109 16.37 4.59 -15.61
CA ASP A 109 17.79 4.24 -15.70
C ASP A 109 18.00 3.10 -16.72
N ASP A 110 19.20 3.01 -17.28
CA ASP A 110 19.57 1.91 -18.15
C ASP A 110 19.69 0.59 -17.35
N GLY A 111 19.21 -0.50 -17.98
CA GLY A 111 19.27 -1.85 -17.42
C GLY A 111 18.15 -2.17 -16.44
N LEU A 112 18.04 -3.46 -16.11
CA LEU A 112 16.99 -4.00 -15.27
C LEU A 112 17.58 -4.57 -13.98
N GLY A 113 16.94 -4.26 -12.83
CA GLY A 113 17.28 -4.79 -11.53
C GLY A 113 16.71 -6.19 -11.29
N LEU A 114 17.33 -6.92 -10.35
CA LEU A 114 16.80 -8.15 -9.76
C LEU A 114 16.50 -7.91 -8.28
N GLU A 115 15.30 -8.27 -7.85
CA GLU A 115 14.90 -8.25 -6.44
C GLU A 115 14.39 -9.63 -6.00
N GLY A 116 14.30 -9.85 -4.70
CA GLY A 116 13.91 -11.15 -4.13
C GLY A 116 12.57 -11.66 -4.65
N GLY A 117 12.51 -12.95 -4.95
CA GLY A 117 11.35 -13.63 -5.49
C GLY A 117 11.20 -13.58 -7.01
N HIS A 118 11.92 -12.70 -7.72
CA HIS A 118 11.92 -12.64 -9.18
C HIS A 118 12.86 -13.67 -9.81
N SER A 119 12.38 -14.36 -10.84
CA SER A 119 13.16 -15.30 -11.65
C SER A 119 13.95 -14.62 -12.78
N ARG A 120 13.67 -13.36 -13.09
CA ARG A 120 14.29 -12.56 -14.14
C ARG A 120 14.58 -11.14 -13.66
N ARG A 121 15.57 -10.49 -14.28
CA ARG A 121 15.76 -9.05 -14.14
C ARG A 121 14.65 -8.32 -14.87
N ARG A 122 13.74 -7.68 -14.14
CA ARG A 122 12.57 -6.96 -14.69
C ARG A 122 12.24 -5.68 -13.97
N VAL A 123 13.00 -5.32 -12.95
CA VAL A 123 12.71 -4.13 -12.15
C VAL A 123 13.33 -2.92 -12.81
N VAL A 124 12.49 -2.00 -13.31
CA VAL A 124 12.93 -0.71 -13.85
C VAL A 124 13.11 0.30 -12.72
N HIS A 125 14.19 1.05 -12.74
CA HIS A 125 14.52 2.08 -11.75
C HIS A 125 14.57 3.46 -12.40
N ALA A 126 14.35 4.49 -11.59
CA ALA A 126 14.55 5.89 -11.98
C ALA A 126 15.33 6.62 -10.88
N GLY A 127 16.55 7.09 -11.22
CA GLY A 127 17.45 7.72 -10.27
C GLY A 127 17.96 6.76 -9.19
N GLY A 128 18.26 5.51 -9.55
CA GLY A 128 18.74 4.48 -8.64
C GLY A 128 17.69 4.09 -7.59
N ALA A 129 17.90 4.46 -6.32
CA ALA A 129 16.99 4.17 -5.20
C ALA A 129 15.92 5.27 -4.99
N ALA A 130 15.57 6.06 -6.00
CA ALA A 130 14.63 7.18 -5.92
C ALA A 130 13.42 7.03 -6.85
N THR A 131 13.12 5.81 -7.32
CA THR A 131 12.07 5.58 -8.33
C THR A 131 10.71 6.16 -7.91
N GLY A 132 10.32 5.96 -6.66
CA GLY A 132 9.07 6.50 -6.14
C GLY A 132 9.00 8.03 -6.16
N ASP A 133 10.08 8.72 -5.79
CA ASP A 133 10.14 10.20 -5.84
C ASP A 133 10.05 10.69 -7.28
N ARG A 134 10.80 10.09 -8.21
CA ARG A 134 10.79 10.48 -9.63
C ARG A 134 9.40 10.33 -10.24
N VAL A 135 8.76 9.18 -10.03
CA VAL A 135 7.40 8.93 -10.52
C VAL A 135 6.38 9.86 -9.86
N ALA A 136 6.39 9.97 -8.52
CA ALA A 136 5.44 10.83 -7.82
C ALA A 136 5.58 12.31 -8.23
N ARG A 137 6.81 12.80 -8.43
CA ARG A 137 7.08 14.16 -8.88
C ARG A 137 6.55 14.40 -10.29
N ALA A 138 6.88 13.53 -11.26
CA ALA A 138 6.40 13.67 -12.63
C ALA A 138 4.86 13.67 -12.70
N LEU A 139 4.19 12.74 -11.98
CA LEU A 139 2.74 12.72 -11.92
C LEU A 139 2.14 13.97 -11.26
N ALA A 140 2.73 14.45 -10.15
CA ALA A 140 2.25 15.65 -9.47
C ALA A 140 2.37 16.89 -10.35
N GLU A 141 3.46 17.05 -11.10
CA GLU A 141 3.66 18.15 -12.05
C GLU A 141 2.60 18.15 -13.15
N ARG A 142 2.30 16.96 -13.71
CA ARG A 142 1.25 16.81 -14.73
C ARG A 142 -0.15 17.08 -14.17
N VAL A 143 -0.44 16.61 -12.96
CA VAL A 143 -1.73 16.85 -12.26
C VAL A 143 -1.92 18.35 -12.01
N LEU A 144 -0.91 19.05 -11.48
CA LEU A 144 -0.98 20.47 -11.19
C LEU A 144 -1.10 21.35 -12.45
N ALA A 145 -0.59 20.88 -13.59
CA ALA A 145 -0.67 21.58 -14.86
C ALA A 145 -1.98 21.29 -15.63
N HIS A 146 -2.78 20.29 -15.22
CA HIS A 146 -3.94 19.85 -15.99
C HIS A 146 -5.18 20.70 -15.70
N PRO A 147 -5.85 21.29 -16.73
CA PRO A 147 -6.94 22.26 -16.54
C PRO A 147 -8.22 21.67 -15.91
N ARG A 148 -8.45 20.36 -16.01
CA ARG A 148 -9.61 19.67 -15.44
C ARG A 148 -9.32 18.94 -14.12
N ILE A 149 -8.12 19.09 -13.58
CA ILE A 149 -7.78 18.52 -12.27
C ILE A 149 -7.63 19.66 -11.27
N HIS A 150 -8.42 19.60 -10.21
CA HIS A 150 -8.30 20.47 -9.06
C HIS A 150 -7.64 19.72 -7.92
N VAL A 151 -6.78 20.38 -7.16
CA VAL A 151 -6.06 19.77 -6.03
C VAL A 151 -6.38 20.52 -4.75
N ALA A 152 -6.78 19.79 -3.71
CA ALA A 152 -6.96 20.29 -2.35
C ALA A 152 -5.92 19.62 -1.43
N GLU A 153 -4.78 20.29 -1.26
CA GLU A 153 -3.74 19.85 -0.32
C GLU A 153 -4.03 20.31 1.12
N GLY A 154 -3.59 19.51 2.09
CA GLY A 154 -3.79 19.78 3.51
C GLY A 154 -5.26 19.76 3.91
N GLU A 155 -6.13 19.10 3.14
CA GLU A 155 -7.53 18.86 3.46
C GLU A 155 -7.75 17.37 3.66
N ARG A 156 -8.21 16.99 4.85
CA ARG A 156 -8.33 15.60 5.28
C ARG A 156 -9.77 15.10 5.15
N MET A 157 -9.96 13.97 4.45
CA MET A 157 -11.22 13.23 4.51
C MET A 157 -11.46 12.72 5.93
N ARG A 158 -12.66 12.96 6.45
CA ARG A 158 -13.14 12.45 7.74
C ARG A 158 -13.97 11.21 7.57
N ASP A 159 -14.87 11.22 6.58
CA ASP A 159 -15.72 10.08 6.26
C ASP A 159 -16.25 10.17 4.83
N LEU A 160 -16.89 9.12 4.36
CA LEU A 160 -17.59 9.06 3.08
C LEU A 160 -19.01 9.61 3.23
N ALA A 161 -19.48 10.34 2.22
CA ALA A 161 -20.86 10.82 2.15
C ALA A 161 -21.72 9.79 1.41
N LEU A 162 -22.84 9.38 2.03
CA LEU A 162 -23.74 8.36 1.48
C LEU A 162 -25.11 8.94 1.16
N ALA A 163 -25.77 8.40 0.13
CA ALA A 163 -27.19 8.58 -0.17
C ALA A 163 -27.82 7.19 -0.27
N GLY A 164 -28.43 6.71 0.79
CA GLY A 164 -28.79 5.31 0.95
C GLY A 164 -27.54 4.42 1.00
N SER A 165 -27.47 3.43 0.14
CA SER A 165 -26.30 2.54 0.00
C SER A 165 -25.20 3.05 -0.95
N ARG A 166 -25.42 4.21 -1.60
CA ARG A 166 -24.49 4.76 -2.60
C ARG A 166 -23.57 5.81 -1.98
N CYS A 167 -22.27 5.73 -2.28
CA CYS A 167 -21.32 6.80 -2.03
C CYS A 167 -21.56 7.94 -3.03
N VAL A 168 -21.67 9.16 -2.52
CA VAL A 168 -21.94 10.39 -3.28
C VAL A 168 -20.91 11.49 -2.98
N GLY A 169 -19.75 11.11 -2.47
CA GLY A 169 -18.65 12.00 -2.14
C GLY A 169 -18.01 11.73 -0.79
N ALA A 170 -17.45 12.77 -0.17
CA ALA A 170 -16.79 12.69 1.12
C ALA A 170 -17.05 13.91 1.99
N VAL A 171 -16.88 13.74 3.30
CA VAL A 171 -16.84 14.81 4.29
C VAL A 171 -15.40 15.02 4.71
N THR A 172 -14.94 16.25 4.66
CA THR A 172 -13.58 16.62 5.07
C THR A 172 -13.60 17.38 6.40
N ASP A 173 -12.43 17.74 6.88
CA ASP A 173 -12.28 18.66 8.03
C ASP A 173 -12.69 20.12 7.71
N ARG A 174 -12.99 20.41 6.42
CA ARG A 174 -13.36 21.78 5.98
C ARG A 174 -14.75 21.86 5.36
N ARG A 175 -15.19 20.83 4.63
CA ARG A 175 -16.44 20.88 3.83
C ARG A 175 -16.97 19.48 3.49
N ALA A 176 -18.19 19.41 2.98
CA ALA A 176 -18.71 18.26 2.26
C ALA A 176 -18.41 18.43 0.75
N ILE A 177 -17.94 17.37 0.10
CA ILE A 177 -17.65 17.31 -1.32
C ILE A 177 -18.61 16.32 -1.96
N ARG A 178 -19.34 16.76 -3.00
CA ARG A 178 -20.21 15.90 -3.80
C ARG A 178 -19.46 15.41 -5.03
N ALA A 179 -19.56 14.11 -5.29
CA ALA A 179 -18.92 13.50 -6.45
C ALA A 179 -19.78 12.39 -7.03
N ARG A 180 -19.83 12.27 -8.34
CA ARG A 180 -20.50 11.19 -9.07
C ARG A 180 -19.89 9.83 -8.71
N ALA A 181 -18.56 9.78 -8.60
CA ALA A 181 -17.78 8.65 -8.11
C ALA A 181 -16.69 9.12 -7.14
N THR A 182 -16.34 8.26 -6.16
CA THR A 182 -15.23 8.49 -5.23
C THR A 182 -14.24 7.35 -5.33
N LEU A 183 -12.97 7.66 -5.61
CA LEU A 183 -11.87 6.70 -5.64
C LEU A 183 -10.99 6.88 -4.39
N LEU A 184 -10.91 5.86 -3.55
CA LEU A 184 -9.94 5.78 -2.46
C LEU A 184 -8.57 5.34 -3.00
N ALA A 185 -7.57 6.18 -2.79
CA ALA A 185 -6.16 5.92 -3.08
C ALA A 185 -5.30 6.34 -1.88
N THR A 186 -5.78 6.00 -0.68
CA THR A 186 -5.34 6.55 0.61
C THR A 186 -4.09 5.89 1.18
N GLY A 187 -3.58 4.84 0.51
CA GLY A 187 -2.45 4.04 0.98
C GLY A 187 -2.83 3.13 2.14
N GLY A 188 -1.83 2.44 2.68
CA GLY A 188 -1.99 1.40 3.69
C GLY A 188 -1.99 1.91 5.14
N ALA A 189 -1.69 0.99 6.06
CA ALA A 189 -1.82 1.18 7.50
C ALA A 189 -0.53 0.87 8.28
N ALA A 190 0.63 0.75 7.61
CA ALA A 190 1.87 0.30 8.25
C ALA A 190 2.35 1.21 9.40
N ALA A 191 1.93 2.48 9.44
CA ALA A 191 2.23 3.37 10.54
C ALA A 191 1.36 3.15 11.80
N LEU A 192 0.49 2.15 11.81
CA LEU A 192 -0.12 1.64 13.04
C LEU A 192 0.87 0.85 13.92
N TRP A 193 1.94 0.33 13.34
CA TRP A 193 3.04 -0.34 14.09
C TRP A 193 4.08 0.68 14.53
N SER A 194 4.69 0.47 15.69
CA SER A 194 5.67 1.40 16.24
C SER A 194 6.96 1.47 15.42
N ARG A 195 7.35 0.38 14.76
CA ARG A 195 8.47 0.33 13.79
C ARG A 195 7.90 0.24 12.40
N THR A 196 8.13 1.25 11.59
CA THR A 196 7.56 1.36 10.25
C THR A 196 8.45 2.17 9.33
N THR A 197 8.45 1.82 8.04
CA THR A 197 9.08 2.59 6.96
C THR A 197 8.16 3.67 6.40
N ASN A 198 6.91 3.74 6.87
CA ASN A 198 5.90 4.63 6.31
C ASN A 198 5.79 5.95 7.10
N PRO A 199 5.35 7.03 6.46
CA PRO A 199 5.02 8.28 7.16
C PRO A 199 3.99 8.04 8.27
N ARG A 200 4.10 8.75 9.37
CA ARG A 200 3.21 8.62 10.53
C ARG A 200 1.71 8.71 10.22
N GLY A 201 1.35 9.32 9.09
CA GLY A 201 -0.02 9.44 8.63
C GLY A 201 -0.56 8.22 7.86
N ALA A 202 0.23 7.19 7.57
CA ALA A 202 -0.22 5.97 6.89
C ALA A 202 -0.91 5.02 7.88
N VAL A 203 -2.12 5.37 8.31
CA VAL A 203 -2.87 4.68 9.38
C VAL A 203 -4.14 3.98 8.90
N GLY A 204 -4.37 3.89 7.57
CA GLY A 204 -5.51 3.19 6.99
C GLY A 204 -6.86 3.92 7.17
N ASP A 205 -6.84 5.23 7.31
CA ASP A 205 -8.03 6.06 7.49
C ASP A 205 -9.08 5.86 6.38
N GLY A 206 -8.66 5.71 5.10
CA GLY A 206 -9.57 5.40 4.00
C GLY A 206 -10.16 3.99 4.07
N VAL A 207 -9.39 3.01 4.50
CA VAL A 207 -9.86 1.62 4.70
C VAL A 207 -10.93 1.59 5.81
N ALA A 208 -10.69 2.29 6.92
CA ALA A 208 -11.66 2.41 8.01
C ALA A 208 -12.94 3.14 7.57
N ALA A 209 -12.83 4.19 6.73
CA ALA A 209 -13.99 4.90 6.18
C ALA A 209 -14.81 4.01 5.24
N ALA A 210 -14.17 3.22 4.37
CA ALA A 210 -14.84 2.27 3.49
C ALA A 210 -15.63 1.22 4.28
N TYR A 211 -15.04 0.67 5.35
CA TYR A 211 -15.74 -0.27 6.24
C TYR A 211 -16.97 0.34 6.91
N ARG A 212 -16.85 1.58 7.39
CA ARG A 212 -18.01 2.31 7.97
C ARG A 212 -19.11 2.54 6.93
N ALA A 213 -18.73 2.77 5.69
CA ALA A 213 -19.66 2.93 4.57
C ALA A 213 -20.34 1.62 4.12
N GLY A 214 -19.85 0.47 4.60
CA GLY A 214 -20.41 -0.86 4.29
C GLY A 214 -19.61 -1.67 3.30
N ALA A 215 -18.44 -1.22 2.85
CA ALA A 215 -17.57 -2.03 2.01
C ALA A 215 -16.91 -3.16 2.81
N GLY A 216 -16.74 -4.32 2.19
CA GLY A 216 -15.96 -5.43 2.74
C GLY A 216 -14.48 -5.10 2.79
N LEU A 217 -13.79 -5.62 3.80
CA LEU A 217 -12.33 -5.59 3.92
C LEU A 217 -11.80 -7.01 3.87
N ALA A 218 -10.66 -7.22 3.23
CA ALA A 218 -10.05 -8.54 3.15
C ALA A 218 -8.59 -8.52 3.58
N ASP A 219 -8.13 -9.65 4.14
CA ASP A 219 -6.72 -9.99 4.34
C ASP A 219 -5.91 -8.99 5.19
N LEU A 220 -6.57 -8.35 6.14
CA LEU A 220 -5.94 -7.32 7.01
C LEU A 220 -4.84 -7.88 7.90
N GLU A 221 -4.78 -9.19 8.10
CA GLU A 221 -3.73 -9.88 8.83
C GLU A 221 -2.38 -9.88 8.12
N PHE A 222 -2.37 -9.68 6.78
CA PHE A 222 -1.14 -9.70 6.00
C PHE A 222 -0.47 -8.31 5.98
N MET A 223 0.29 -8.03 7.03
CA MET A 223 1.24 -6.92 7.09
C MET A 223 2.62 -7.41 6.68
N GLN A 224 3.14 -6.93 5.55
CA GLN A 224 4.50 -7.26 5.14
C GLN A 224 5.50 -6.40 5.91
N PHE A 225 6.47 -7.04 6.56
CA PHE A 225 7.59 -6.37 7.21
C PHE A 225 8.79 -6.34 6.27
N HIS A 226 9.39 -5.16 6.08
CA HIS A 226 10.66 -5.06 5.36
C HIS A 226 11.79 -5.53 6.26
N PRO A 227 12.68 -6.42 5.81
CA PRO A 227 13.72 -7.02 6.65
C PRO A 227 14.76 -6.01 7.13
N THR A 228 15.18 -5.11 6.24
CA THR A 228 16.35 -4.26 6.42
C THR A 228 15.95 -2.79 6.54
N THR A 229 15.67 -2.35 7.76
CA THR A 229 15.50 -0.93 8.12
C THR A 229 16.58 -0.58 9.12
N LEU A 230 17.21 0.58 9.01
CA LEU A 230 18.21 1.03 9.95
C LEU A 230 17.63 1.01 11.39
N VAL A 231 18.36 0.43 12.34
CA VAL A 231 17.94 0.36 13.75
C VAL A 231 17.69 1.78 14.28
N ASP A 232 16.61 1.96 15.05
CA ASP A 232 16.17 3.23 15.65
C ASP A 232 15.87 4.35 14.63
N SER A 233 15.67 3.99 13.36
CA SER A 233 15.31 4.91 12.27
C SER A 233 14.15 4.33 11.45
N SER A 234 13.56 5.17 10.60
CA SER A 234 12.63 4.75 9.53
C SER A 234 13.34 4.59 8.17
N LEU A 235 14.67 4.75 8.13
CA LEU A 235 15.45 4.66 6.89
C LEU A 235 15.43 3.22 6.37
N LEU A 236 14.79 3.07 5.22
CA LEU A 236 14.74 1.80 4.50
C LEU A 236 16.08 1.53 3.81
N LEU A 237 16.64 0.37 4.00
CA LEU A 237 17.77 -0.14 3.21
C LEU A 237 17.19 -1.10 2.17
N SER A 238 17.07 -0.59 0.94
CA SER A 238 16.35 -1.23 -0.17
C SER A 238 16.80 -2.67 -0.42
N GLU A 239 15.87 -3.50 -0.87
CA GLU A 239 16.14 -4.87 -1.31
C GLU A 239 17.10 -4.93 -2.50
N ALA A 240 17.14 -3.88 -3.32
CA ALA A 240 18.10 -3.77 -4.40
C ALA A 240 19.55 -3.90 -3.94
N LEU A 241 19.90 -3.46 -2.71
CA LEU A 241 21.23 -3.68 -2.13
C LEU A 241 21.56 -5.16 -2.02
N ARG A 242 20.61 -5.97 -1.55
CA ARG A 242 20.76 -7.42 -1.43
C ARG A 242 20.81 -8.09 -2.81
N GLY A 243 20.03 -7.59 -3.78
CA GLY A 243 20.08 -7.99 -5.18
C GLY A 243 21.41 -7.71 -5.87
N GLU A 244 22.16 -6.71 -5.40
CA GLU A 244 23.49 -6.37 -5.87
C GLU A 244 24.61 -6.97 -5.01
N GLY A 245 24.28 -7.88 -4.08
CA GLY A 245 25.25 -8.70 -3.35
C GLY A 245 25.51 -8.31 -1.90
N ALA A 246 24.77 -7.37 -1.32
CA ALA A 246 24.88 -7.09 0.12
C ALA A 246 24.47 -8.31 0.94
N THR A 247 25.23 -8.63 2.01
CA THR A 247 25.03 -9.81 2.83
C THR A 247 24.53 -9.47 4.23
N LEU A 248 23.81 -10.42 4.84
CA LEU A 248 23.30 -10.31 6.21
C LEU A 248 24.19 -11.13 7.16
N LEU A 249 24.78 -10.43 8.12
CA LEU A 249 25.69 -10.99 9.10
C LEU A 249 25.07 -10.98 10.49
N ASP A 250 25.39 -11.99 11.28
CA ASP A 250 25.10 -12.03 12.72
C ASP A 250 26.18 -11.27 13.54
N GLU A 251 26.07 -11.30 14.88
CA GLU A 251 27.02 -10.64 15.80
C GLU A 251 28.46 -11.19 15.69
N ARG A 252 28.64 -12.39 15.12
CA ARG A 252 29.95 -13.02 14.90
C ARG A 252 30.56 -12.65 13.55
N GLY A 253 29.80 -11.92 12.72
CA GLY A 253 30.18 -11.61 11.34
C GLY A 253 29.96 -12.77 10.38
N GLU A 254 29.12 -13.75 10.74
CA GLU A 254 28.80 -14.90 9.91
C GLU A 254 27.47 -14.67 9.16
N ARG A 255 27.47 -15.00 7.86
CA ARG A 255 26.27 -14.98 7.03
C ARG A 255 25.28 -16.05 7.50
N PHE A 256 24.01 -15.71 7.67
CA PHE A 256 23.06 -16.59 8.33
C PHE A 256 21.76 -16.89 7.53
N THR A 257 21.55 -16.25 6.38
CA THR A 257 20.33 -16.42 5.58
C THR A 257 20.62 -16.27 4.10
N ASP A 258 19.70 -16.71 3.26
CA ASP A 258 19.63 -16.31 1.85
C ASP A 258 18.96 -14.93 1.75
N GLU A 259 19.73 -13.91 1.41
CA GLU A 259 19.28 -12.53 1.34
C GLU A 259 18.20 -12.28 0.29
N LEU A 260 18.06 -13.15 -0.71
CA LEU A 260 17.05 -13.10 -1.76
C LEU A 260 15.82 -13.97 -1.48
N ALA A 261 15.79 -14.65 -0.33
CA ALA A 261 14.60 -15.35 0.12
C ALA A 261 13.42 -14.37 0.31
N PRO A 262 12.17 -14.86 0.31
CA PRO A 262 10.99 -14.02 0.54
C PRO A 262 11.10 -13.15 1.80
N ARG A 263 10.60 -11.92 1.73
CA ARG A 263 10.74 -10.91 2.80
C ARG A 263 10.29 -11.38 4.17
N ASP A 264 9.21 -12.16 4.22
CA ASP A 264 8.68 -12.72 5.47
C ASP A 264 9.67 -13.70 6.12
N VAL A 265 10.39 -14.48 5.33
CA VAL A 265 11.44 -15.40 5.82
C VAL A 265 12.62 -14.60 6.36
N VAL A 266 13.19 -13.70 5.56
CA VAL A 266 14.36 -12.89 5.97
C VAL A 266 14.04 -12.03 7.21
N ALA A 267 12.84 -11.42 7.27
CA ALA A 267 12.43 -10.61 8.41
C ALA A 267 12.34 -11.44 9.72
N ARG A 268 11.79 -12.65 9.66
CA ARG A 268 11.74 -13.55 10.83
C ARG A 268 13.13 -14.04 11.23
N GLU A 269 13.99 -14.36 10.27
CA GLU A 269 15.38 -14.77 10.53
C GLU A 269 16.16 -13.66 11.27
N ILE A 270 16.04 -12.40 10.82
CA ILE A 270 16.63 -11.25 11.52
C ILE A 270 16.04 -11.10 12.93
N ALA A 271 14.72 -11.12 13.06
CA ALA A 271 14.06 -10.93 14.35
C ALA A 271 14.41 -12.00 15.36
N SER A 272 14.63 -13.25 14.93
CA SER A 272 15.00 -14.36 15.82
C SER A 272 16.40 -14.24 16.44
N ARG A 273 17.28 -13.44 15.83
CA ARG A 273 18.66 -13.24 16.27
C ARG A 273 18.85 -12.02 17.17
N GLY A 274 17.87 -11.11 17.18
CA GLY A 274 17.93 -9.85 17.94
C GLY A 274 18.78 -8.78 17.25
N THR A 275 20.00 -9.10 16.82
CA THR A 275 20.90 -8.18 16.09
C THR A 275 21.25 -8.77 14.73
N ALA A 276 21.14 -7.95 13.67
CA ALA A 276 21.62 -8.29 12.34
C ALA A 276 22.34 -7.08 11.72
N LEU A 277 23.34 -7.36 10.93
CA LEU A 277 24.18 -6.37 10.27
C LEU A 277 24.08 -6.56 8.74
N LEU A 278 23.81 -5.50 8.00
CA LEU A 278 23.84 -5.50 6.54
C LEU A 278 25.22 -5.02 6.07
N ASP A 279 25.97 -5.90 5.42
CA ASP A 279 27.29 -5.59 4.90
C ASP A 279 27.22 -5.06 3.46
N LEU A 280 27.65 -3.81 3.28
CA LEU A 280 27.63 -3.07 2.02
C LEU A 280 29.04 -2.86 1.42
N ARG A 281 30.07 -3.44 2.00
CA ARG A 281 31.46 -3.17 1.61
C ARG A 281 31.82 -3.68 0.23
N GLU A 282 31.20 -4.80 -0.20
CA GLU A 282 31.51 -5.49 -1.47
C GLU A 282 30.60 -5.09 -2.65
N ILE A 283 29.59 -4.21 -2.44
CA ILE A 283 28.68 -3.76 -3.51
C ILE A 283 29.19 -2.49 -4.19
N ASP A 284 28.68 -2.21 -5.40
CA ASP A 284 28.87 -0.91 -6.05
C ASP A 284 28.00 0.17 -5.39
N ARG A 285 28.55 0.84 -4.38
CA ARG A 285 27.87 1.89 -3.62
C ARG A 285 27.54 3.13 -4.46
N GLY A 286 28.23 3.33 -5.59
CA GLY A 286 27.95 4.45 -6.50
C GLY A 286 26.55 4.43 -7.08
N ARG A 287 25.98 3.24 -7.28
CA ARG A 287 24.59 3.04 -7.74
C ARG A 287 23.54 3.48 -6.72
N PHE A 288 23.92 3.66 -5.44
CA PHE A 288 23.04 4.01 -4.33
C PHE A 288 23.50 5.26 -3.59
N ALA A 289 24.07 6.23 -4.32
CA ALA A 289 24.75 7.39 -3.73
C ALA A 289 23.90 8.18 -2.70
N GLU A 290 22.60 8.39 -2.98
CA GLU A 290 21.68 9.10 -2.05
C GLU A 290 21.49 8.29 -0.75
N LEU A 291 21.34 6.98 -0.85
CA LEU A 291 21.19 6.10 0.31
C LEU A 291 22.49 6.02 1.13
N MET A 292 23.65 5.96 0.46
CA MET A 292 24.94 6.02 1.14
C MET A 292 25.11 7.35 1.88
N GLY A 293 24.73 8.48 1.25
CA GLY A 293 24.71 9.79 1.91
C GLY A 293 23.82 9.81 3.16
N SER A 294 22.63 9.25 3.06
CA SER A 294 21.70 9.14 4.20
C SER A 294 22.26 8.27 5.34
N LEU A 295 23.02 7.21 5.05
CA LEU A 295 23.70 6.42 6.08
C LEU A 295 24.78 7.24 6.79
N VAL A 296 25.58 8.00 6.04
CA VAL A 296 26.61 8.87 6.61
C VAL A 296 25.98 9.96 7.49
N GLU A 297 24.88 10.57 7.08
CA GLU A 297 24.12 11.53 7.88
C GLU A 297 23.57 10.91 9.19
N ASN A 298 23.29 9.61 9.19
CA ASN A 298 22.90 8.87 10.39
C ASN A 298 24.09 8.33 11.19
N GLY A 299 25.34 8.69 10.84
CA GLY A 299 26.55 8.36 11.58
C GLY A 299 27.18 7.00 11.25
N TYR A 300 26.83 6.42 10.10
CA TYR A 300 27.39 5.13 9.65
C TYR A 300 28.25 5.31 8.41
N ASP A 301 29.43 4.70 8.38
CA ASP A 301 30.24 4.59 7.16
C ASP A 301 30.04 3.22 6.53
N PRO A 302 29.25 3.13 5.44
CA PRO A 302 28.95 1.85 4.77
C PRO A 302 30.17 1.26 4.03
N ALA A 303 31.28 2.01 3.90
CA ALA A 303 32.50 1.51 3.30
C ALA A 303 33.39 0.77 4.31
N GLU A 304 33.25 1.06 5.59
CA GLU A 304 34.11 0.52 6.65
C GLU A 304 33.40 -0.50 7.52
N THR A 305 32.11 -0.26 7.85
CA THR A 305 31.41 -1.10 8.83
C THR A 305 30.05 -1.58 8.34
N PRO A 306 29.66 -2.83 8.63
CA PRO A 306 28.30 -3.30 8.41
C PRO A 306 27.27 -2.49 9.20
N ILE A 307 26.08 -2.33 8.64
CA ILE A 307 25.01 -1.44 9.13
C ILE A 307 24.01 -2.23 9.97
N PRO A 308 23.69 -1.81 11.22
CA PRO A 308 22.71 -2.48 12.04
C PRO A 308 21.31 -2.33 11.46
N VAL A 309 20.63 -3.46 11.25
CA VAL A 309 19.31 -3.53 10.64
C VAL A 309 18.31 -4.32 11.47
N ALA A 310 17.06 -3.97 11.34
CA ALA A 310 15.95 -4.66 11.95
C ALA A 310 14.68 -4.56 11.09
N PRO A 311 13.73 -5.51 11.22
CA PRO A 311 12.48 -5.45 10.48
C PRO A 311 11.60 -4.27 10.90
N ALA A 312 10.78 -3.77 9.94
CA ALA A 312 9.76 -2.76 10.18
C ALA A 312 8.52 -3.01 9.32
N ALA A 313 7.34 -2.64 9.82
CA ALA A 313 6.09 -2.69 9.05
C ALA A 313 6.21 -1.81 7.80
N HIS A 314 5.89 -2.37 6.65
CA HIS A 314 6.23 -1.75 5.36
C HIS A 314 5.05 -1.64 4.41
N TYR A 315 4.27 -2.70 4.23
CA TYR A 315 3.21 -2.75 3.23
C TYR A 315 2.00 -3.55 3.73
N THR A 316 0.80 -2.94 3.64
CA THR A 316 -0.47 -3.59 3.94
C THR A 316 -0.94 -4.34 2.69
N VAL A 317 -1.01 -5.67 2.77
CA VAL A 317 -1.43 -6.50 1.63
C VAL A 317 -2.94 -6.46 1.46
N GLY A 318 -3.67 -6.55 2.56
CA GLY A 318 -5.13 -6.44 2.60
C GLY A 318 -5.64 -5.00 2.50
N GLY A 319 -6.95 -4.86 2.43
CA GLY A 319 -7.61 -3.56 2.30
C GLY A 319 -9.09 -3.69 1.92
N VAL A 320 -9.61 -2.70 1.20
CA VAL A 320 -10.99 -2.67 0.69
C VAL A 320 -11.15 -3.69 -0.44
N VAL A 321 -12.12 -4.59 -0.33
CA VAL A 321 -12.44 -5.59 -1.37
C VAL A 321 -12.82 -4.88 -2.66
N THR A 322 -12.18 -5.27 -3.77
CA THR A 322 -12.46 -4.73 -5.11
C THR A 322 -12.60 -5.80 -6.18
N ASP A 323 -13.35 -5.48 -7.22
CA ASP A 323 -13.24 -6.20 -8.50
C ASP A 323 -11.98 -5.77 -9.28
N LEU A 324 -11.80 -6.31 -10.49
CA LEU A 324 -10.65 -5.99 -11.34
C LEU A 324 -10.65 -4.55 -11.86
N ASP A 325 -11.77 -3.86 -11.76
CA ASP A 325 -11.93 -2.45 -12.15
C ASP A 325 -11.97 -1.51 -10.93
N GLY A 326 -11.56 -2.00 -9.76
CA GLY A 326 -11.49 -1.22 -8.52
C GLY A 326 -12.85 -0.87 -7.91
N ARG A 327 -13.98 -1.45 -8.40
CA ARG A 327 -15.29 -1.24 -7.79
C ARG A 327 -15.35 -1.96 -6.44
N THR A 328 -15.89 -1.27 -5.44
CA THR A 328 -16.18 -1.88 -4.14
C THR A 328 -17.63 -2.42 -4.09
N GLU A 329 -18.01 -3.02 -2.97
CA GLU A 329 -19.40 -3.44 -2.70
C GLU A 329 -20.36 -2.25 -2.49
N VAL A 330 -19.84 -1.02 -2.35
CA VAL A 330 -20.63 0.22 -2.19
C VAL A 330 -20.69 0.93 -3.53
N GLU A 331 -21.88 1.11 -4.09
CA GLU A 331 -22.08 1.83 -5.35
C GLU A 331 -21.43 3.21 -5.34
N GLY A 332 -20.76 3.59 -6.42
CA GLY A 332 -20.09 4.89 -6.55
C GLY A 332 -18.80 5.02 -5.75
N LEU A 333 -18.37 3.93 -5.07
CA LEU A 333 -17.11 3.87 -4.33
C LEU A 333 -16.12 2.90 -5.00
N TYR A 334 -14.91 3.38 -5.22
CA TYR A 334 -13.79 2.67 -5.81
C TYR A 334 -12.60 2.68 -4.87
N ALA A 335 -11.69 1.71 -5.02
CA ALA A 335 -10.41 1.73 -4.32
C ALA A 335 -9.29 1.22 -5.23
N ALA A 336 -8.08 1.80 -5.09
CA ALA A 336 -6.90 1.39 -5.85
C ALA A 336 -5.60 1.66 -5.07
N GLY A 337 -4.55 0.92 -5.43
CA GLY A 337 -3.27 0.92 -4.72
C GLY A 337 -3.39 0.27 -3.34
N GLU A 338 -2.48 0.56 -2.44
CA GLU A 338 -2.31 -0.15 -1.17
C GLU A 338 -3.53 -0.15 -0.23
N CYS A 339 -4.54 0.70 -0.45
CA CYS A 339 -5.79 0.62 0.33
C CYS A 339 -6.78 -0.42 -0.19
N ALA A 340 -6.54 -1.01 -1.37
CA ALA A 340 -7.41 -1.98 -2.01
C ALA A 340 -6.90 -3.41 -1.82
N ALA A 341 -7.80 -4.35 -1.56
CA ALA A 341 -7.53 -5.79 -1.61
C ALA A 341 -7.91 -6.30 -3.01
N THR A 342 -7.00 -6.19 -3.96
CA THR A 342 -7.17 -6.67 -5.34
C THR A 342 -7.03 -8.17 -5.48
N GLY A 343 -6.39 -8.80 -4.47
CA GLY A 343 -6.00 -10.21 -4.48
C GLY A 343 -4.69 -10.50 -5.23
N VAL A 344 -4.01 -9.50 -5.78
CA VAL A 344 -2.74 -9.69 -6.51
C VAL A 344 -1.67 -10.32 -5.62
N HIS A 345 -1.54 -9.83 -4.39
CA HIS A 345 -0.38 -10.14 -3.54
C HIS A 345 -0.54 -11.42 -2.72
N GLY A 346 -1.74 -11.97 -2.62
CA GLY A 346 -1.99 -13.13 -1.78
C GLY A 346 -1.53 -12.92 -0.34
N ALA A 347 -0.78 -13.86 0.22
CA ALA A 347 -0.25 -13.78 1.58
C ALA A 347 1.09 -13.02 1.70
N ASN A 348 1.73 -12.69 0.58
CA ASN A 348 3.04 -12.04 0.57
C ASN A 348 3.29 -11.32 -0.76
N ARG A 349 3.60 -10.03 -0.72
CA ARG A 349 3.80 -9.21 -1.90
C ARG A 349 5.17 -9.46 -2.53
N LEU A 350 5.21 -9.74 -3.84
CA LEU A 350 6.44 -9.75 -4.62
C LEU A 350 7.03 -8.32 -4.66
N ALA A 351 8.32 -8.19 -4.51
CA ALA A 351 9.02 -6.92 -4.55
C ALA A 351 8.70 -6.15 -5.84
N SER A 352 8.67 -4.82 -5.76
CA SER A 352 8.40 -3.89 -6.88
C SER A 352 7.05 -4.02 -7.61
N ASN A 353 6.12 -4.87 -7.12
CA ASN A 353 4.75 -4.93 -7.62
C ASN A 353 3.83 -3.82 -7.08
N SER A 354 4.17 -3.11 -6.00
CA SER A 354 3.26 -2.14 -5.37
C SER A 354 3.03 -0.88 -6.20
N LEU A 355 4.09 -0.30 -6.77
CA LEU A 355 3.93 0.85 -7.67
C LEU A 355 3.23 0.44 -8.97
N LEU A 356 3.51 -0.77 -9.48
CA LEU A 356 2.79 -1.31 -10.63
C LEU A 356 1.30 -1.46 -10.35
N GLU A 357 0.92 -1.99 -9.18
CA GLU A 357 -0.48 -2.10 -8.75
C GLU A 357 -1.17 -0.73 -8.74
N CYS A 358 -0.50 0.30 -8.20
CA CYS A 358 -1.00 1.66 -8.21
C CYS A 358 -1.34 2.16 -9.63
N LEU A 359 -0.51 1.84 -10.61
CA LEU A 359 -0.70 2.26 -12.00
C LEU A 359 -1.80 1.45 -12.69
N VAL A 360 -1.75 0.13 -12.60
CA VAL A 360 -2.70 -0.75 -13.30
C VAL A 360 -4.11 -0.55 -12.75
N PHE A 361 -4.30 -0.74 -11.44
CA PHE A 361 -5.64 -0.66 -10.85
C PHE A 361 -6.11 0.78 -10.64
N GLY A 362 -5.20 1.75 -10.49
CA GLY A 362 -5.54 3.17 -10.51
C GLY A 362 -6.19 3.59 -11.82
N ARG A 363 -5.60 3.17 -12.96
CA ARG A 363 -6.18 3.41 -14.29
C ARG A 363 -7.51 2.70 -14.47
N ARG A 364 -7.60 1.41 -14.13
CA ARG A 364 -8.83 0.62 -14.26
C ARG A 364 -9.97 1.25 -13.47
N ALA A 365 -9.73 1.59 -12.20
CA ALA A 365 -10.71 2.23 -11.33
C ALA A 365 -11.16 3.61 -11.86
N ALA A 366 -10.23 4.43 -12.34
CA ALA A 366 -10.54 5.72 -12.94
C ALA A 366 -11.45 5.59 -14.15
N LEU A 367 -11.13 4.70 -15.10
CA LEU A 367 -11.94 4.48 -16.30
C LEU A 367 -13.32 3.89 -15.97
N ALA A 368 -13.40 2.97 -15.02
CA ALA A 368 -14.67 2.42 -14.57
C ALA A 368 -15.56 3.46 -13.88
N ALA A 369 -14.96 4.38 -13.12
CA ALA A 369 -15.65 5.46 -12.43
C ALA A 369 -16.31 6.47 -13.42
N LEU A 370 -15.79 6.62 -14.62
CA LEU A 370 -16.38 7.48 -15.65
C LEU A 370 -17.78 7.01 -16.11
N ALA A 371 -18.09 5.74 -15.95
CA ALA A 371 -19.40 5.17 -16.31
C ALA A 371 -20.49 5.38 -15.25
N GLU A 372 -20.16 5.94 -14.07
CA GLU A 372 -21.13 6.16 -13.01
C GLU A 372 -22.20 7.19 -13.40
N PRO A 373 -23.47 6.97 -13.05
CA PRO A 373 -24.55 7.92 -13.35
C PRO A 373 -24.40 9.20 -12.52
N GLY A 374 -24.87 10.34 -13.07
CA GLY A 374 -24.92 11.61 -12.34
C GLY A 374 -25.80 11.57 -11.09
N LEU A 375 -25.57 12.48 -10.17
CA LEU A 375 -26.24 12.54 -8.85
C LEU A 375 -27.59 13.28 -8.86
N SER A 376 -28.19 13.59 -10.03
CA SER A 376 -29.40 14.40 -10.15
C SER A 376 -30.51 13.98 -9.17
N GLY A 377 -30.96 14.89 -8.32
CA GLY A 377 -32.10 14.72 -7.40
C GLY A 377 -31.84 13.90 -6.13
N ARG A 378 -30.62 13.44 -5.88
CA ARG A 378 -30.29 12.67 -4.66
C ARG A 378 -30.01 13.61 -3.48
N GLN A 379 -30.74 13.43 -2.38
CA GLN A 379 -30.40 14.09 -1.11
C GLN A 379 -29.18 13.42 -0.50
N VAL A 380 -28.15 14.21 -0.23
CA VAL A 380 -26.96 13.75 0.51
C VAL A 380 -27.30 13.71 1.99
N VAL A 381 -27.27 12.54 2.57
CA VAL A 381 -27.22 12.37 4.02
C VAL A 381 -25.73 12.36 4.39
N VAL A 382 -25.25 13.46 4.94
CA VAL A 382 -23.95 13.45 5.62
C VAL A 382 -24.18 12.64 6.89
N PRO A 383 -23.47 11.50 7.09
CA PRO A 383 -23.56 10.80 8.36
C PRO A 383 -23.27 11.78 9.49
N ASP A 384 -24.05 11.72 10.56
CA ASP A 384 -23.71 12.47 11.77
C ASP A 384 -22.35 11.97 12.26
N THR A 385 -21.31 12.73 11.93
CA THR A 385 -19.93 12.44 12.27
C THR A 385 -19.64 12.71 13.73
N GLY A 386 -20.63 12.52 14.61
CA GLY A 386 -20.55 12.74 16.06
C GLY A 386 -19.39 12.01 16.75
N THR A 387 -18.70 11.19 16.03
CA THR A 387 -17.39 10.62 16.41
C THR A 387 -16.48 10.71 15.20
N CYS A 388 -15.80 11.87 15.04
CA CYS A 388 -14.66 11.91 14.13
C CYS A 388 -13.71 10.80 14.57
N PRO A 389 -13.53 9.75 13.76
CA PRO A 389 -12.61 8.72 14.16
C PRO A 389 -11.22 9.29 14.03
N GLU A 390 -10.51 9.15 15.13
CA GLU A 390 -9.09 9.07 15.18
C GLU A 390 -8.35 10.39 15.23
N GLU A 391 -8.32 10.86 16.45
CA GLU A 391 -7.14 11.53 16.96
C GLU A 391 -5.86 10.78 16.61
N PRO A 392 -4.69 11.43 16.66
CA PRO A 392 -3.41 10.76 16.37
C PRO A 392 -3.31 9.42 17.10
N VAL A 393 -3.03 8.35 16.36
CA VAL A 393 -2.89 7.00 16.93
C VAL A 393 -1.87 7.06 18.05
N PRO A 394 -2.23 6.71 19.32
CA PRO A 394 -1.31 6.81 20.44
C PRO A 394 -0.09 5.88 20.28
N ASP A 395 1.08 6.33 20.69
CA ASP A 395 2.29 5.49 20.60
C ASP A 395 2.18 4.20 21.44
N ALA A 396 1.38 4.20 22.51
CA ALA A 396 1.07 3.00 23.27
C ALA A 396 0.34 1.95 22.40
N LEU A 397 -0.61 2.37 21.56
CA LEU A 397 -1.31 1.47 20.64
C LEU A 397 -0.37 0.93 19.55
N ARG A 398 0.51 1.79 19.01
CA ARG A 398 1.52 1.39 18.03
C ARG A 398 2.47 0.31 18.61
N ARG A 399 2.90 0.49 19.87
CA ARG A 399 3.72 -0.52 20.58
C ARG A 399 2.95 -1.81 20.84
N ALA A 400 1.67 -1.72 21.21
CA ALA A 400 0.83 -2.91 21.39
C ALA A 400 0.66 -3.69 20.10
N LEU A 401 0.40 -3.01 18.95
CA LEU A 401 0.35 -3.67 17.64
C LEU A 401 1.68 -4.33 17.25
N TRP A 402 2.81 -3.67 17.53
CA TRP A 402 4.12 -4.26 17.30
C TRP A 402 4.33 -5.53 18.13
N ALA A 403 3.96 -5.50 19.42
CA ALA A 403 4.17 -6.62 20.35
C ALA A 403 3.23 -7.80 20.08
N ASP A 404 1.93 -7.52 19.82
CA ASP A 404 0.87 -8.50 19.79
C ASP A 404 0.43 -8.93 18.37
N CYS A 405 0.74 -8.12 17.35
CA CYS A 405 0.44 -8.40 15.93
C CYS A 405 1.61 -7.99 15.02
N GLY A 406 2.84 -8.19 15.49
CA GLY A 406 4.07 -7.99 14.72
C GLY A 406 4.41 -9.20 13.83
N LEU A 407 5.72 -9.49 13.76
CA LEU A 407 6.26 -10.63 12.99
C LEU A 407 5.82 -11.99 13.53
N VAL A 408 5.64 -12.09 14.83
CA VAL A 408 5.24 -13.30 15.55
C VAL A 408 4.01 -12.97 16.38
N ARG A 409 2.98 -13.82 16.32
CA ARG A 409 1.66 -13.59 16.89
C ARG A 409 1.17 -14.80 17.64
N ASP A 410 0.30 -14.59 18.64
CA ASP A 410 -0.47 -15.63 19.31
C ASP A 410 -1.91 -15.19 19.60
N ALA A 411 -2.80 -16.14 19.92
CA ALA A 411 -4.19 -15.83 20.23
C ALA A 411 -4.34 -14.82 21.38
N ALA A 412 -3.52 -14.90 22.41
CA ALA A 412 -3.65 -14.04 23.60
C ALA A 412 -3.34 -12.57 23.29
N GLY A 413 -2.31 -12.31 22.49
CA GLY A 413 -1.97 -10.97 22.00
C GLY A 413 -3.05 -10.40 21.09
N LEU A 414 -3.51 -11.19 20.12
CA LEU A 414 -4.56 -10.79 19.19
C LEU A 414 -5.89 -10.50 19.90
N GLU A 415 -6.26 -11.28 20.92
CA GLU A 415 -7.44 -11.04 21.76
C GLU A 415 -7.37 -9.72 22.55
N ARG A 416 -6.17 -9.31 23.00
CA ARG A 416 -5.98 -7.99 23.61
C ARG A 416 -6.24 -6.87 22.60
N LEU A 417 -5.69 -6.99 21.38
CA LEU A 417 -5.86 -6.00 20.31
C LEU A 417 -7.29 -5.93 19.79
N ARG A 418 -8.03 -7.04 19.75
CA ARG A 418 -9.45 -7.08 19.37
C ARG A 418 -10.33 -6.20 20.26
N ARG A 419 -9.89 -5.88 21.48
CA ARG A 419 -10.56 -5.00 22.45
C ARG A 419 -10.06 -3.55 22.41
N ALA A 420 -9.13 -3.23 21.52
CA ALA A 420 -8.60 -1.86 21.38
C ALA A 420 -9.69 -0.85 20.96
N PRO A 421 -9.59 0.41 21.37
CA PRO A 421 -10.57 1.43 20.96
C PRO A 421 -10.50 1.75 19.46
N HIS A 422 -9.35 1.55 18.81
CA HIS A 422 -9.11 1.88 17.41
C HIS A 422 -9.72 0.83 16.47
N LEU A 423 -10.59 1.28 15.54
CA LEU A 423 -11.35 0.39 14.66
C LEU A 423 -10.46 -0.55 13.85
N LEU A 424 -9.51 0.00 13.09
CA LEU A 424 -8.69 -0.81 12.18
C LEU A 424 -7.78 -1.79 12.95
N THR A 425 -7.30 -1.41 14.14
CA THR A 425 -6.56 -2.33 15.02
C THR A 425 -7.40 -3.55 15.41
N ARG A 426 -8.69 -3.34 15.77
CA ARG A 426 -9.59 -4.45 16.07
C ARG A 426 -9.80 -5.36 14.87
N LEU A 427 -10.04 -4.78 13.69
CA LEU A 427 -10.28 -5.54 12.46
C LEU A 427 -9.05 -6.33 12.01
N VAL A 428 -7.84 -5.77 12.14
CA VAL A 428 -6.58 -6.49 11.91
C VAL A 428 -6.44 -7.69 12.86
N ALA A 429 -6.72 -7.48 14.15
CA ALA A 429 -6.64 -8.55 15.14
C ALA A 429 -7.71 -9.63 14.90
N GLU A 430 -8.93 -9.23 14.52
CA GLU A 430 -10.01 -10.15 14.19
C GLU A 430 -9.68 -11.01 12.96
N SER A 431 -9.19 -10.39 11.89
CA SER A 431 -8.72 -11.10 10.69
C SER A 431 -7.60 -12.10 11.04
N ALA A 432 -6.63 -11.67 11.87
CA ALA A 432 -5.53 -12.53 12.29
C ALA A 432 -5.95 -13.67 13.24
N LEU A 433 -7.01 -13.50 14.03
CA LEU A 433 -7.57 -14.57 14.87
C LEU A 433 -8.28 -15.63 14.05
N VAL A 434 -9.03 -15.20 13.02
CA VAL A 434 -9.77 -16.12 12.13
C VAL A 434 -8.81 -17.02 11.35
N ARG A 435 -7.65 -16.52 10.94
CA ARG A 435 -6.65 -17.31 10.21
C ARG A 435 -5.82 -18.16 11.18
N GLU A 436 -6.23 -19.40 11.39
CA GLU A 436 -5.55 -20.38 12.25
C GLU A 436 -4.49 -21.17 11.46
N GLU A 437 -3.54 -20.46 10.88
CA GLU A 437 -2.40 -21.00 10.16
C GLU A 437 -1.23 -20.00 10.21
N SER A 438 -0.08 -20.37 9.65
CA SER A 438 1.03 -19.48 9.32
C SER A 438 1.29 -19.52 7.83
N ARG A 439 1.12 -18.36 7.13
CA ARG A 439 1.29 -18.23 5.68
C ARG A 439 1.85 -16.86 5.32
N GLY A 440 2.92 -16.83 4.54
CA GLY A 440 3.52 -15.56 4.08
C GLY A 440 3.86 -14.62 5.24
N SER A 441 3.33 -13.40 5.20
CA SER A 441 3.57 -12.37 6.24
C SER A 441 2.76 -12.55 7.53
N HIS A 442 1.91 -13.55 7.62
CA HIS A 442 1.17 -13.92 8.83
C HIS A 442 1.79 -15.16 9.49
N PHE A 443 2.37 -14.99 10.69
CA PHE A 443 2.97 -16.09 11.43
C PHE A 443 2.41 -16.18 12.85
N ARG A 444 1.78 -17.32 13.16
CA ARG A 444 1.19 -17.65 14.47
C ARG A 444 1.95 -18.80 15.13
N VAL A 445 2.48 -18.56 16.33
CA VAL A 445 3.21 -19.63 17.06
C VAL A 445 2.29 -20.77 17.53
N ASP A 446 1.02 -20.46 17.73
CA ASP A 446 -0.02 -21.44 18.09
C ASP A 446 -0.53 -22.25 16.88
N PHE A 447 -0.30 -21.76 15.65
CA PHE A 447 -0.61 -22.43 14.37
C PHE A 447 0.54 -22.29 13.38
N PRO A 448 1.70 -22.94 13.59
CA PRO A 448 2.93 -22.64 12.84
C PRO A 448 2.98 -23.17 11.40
N ALA A 449 2.02 -24.01 11.00
CA ALA A 449 1.97 -24.63 9.67
C ALA A 449 0.93 -23.96 8.77
N GLU A 450 1.13 -24.03 7.45
CA GLU A 450 0.10 -23.71 6.45
C GLU A 450 -0.99 -24.79 6.45
N SER A 451 -2.22 -24.37 6.16
CA SER A 451 -3.37 -25.26 6.05
C SER A 451 -4.16 -24.98 4.77
N GLY A 452 -4.45 -26.02 3.98
CA GLY A 452 -5.30 -25.91 2.78
C GLY A 452 -6.72 -25.39 3.07
N ALA A 453 -7.20 -25.52 4.31
CA ALA A 453 -8.47 -24.94 4.72
C ALA A 453 -8.47 -23.39 4.64
N PHE A 454 -7.31 -22.77 4.73
CA PHE A 454 -7.11 -21.32 4.70
C PHE A 454 -6.53 -20.81 3.36
N GLU A 455 -6.51 -21.59 2.29
CA GLU A 455 -6.29 -21.09 0.94
C GLU A 455 -7.49 -20.26 0.44
N ARG A 456 -7.93 -19.35 1.28
CA ARG A 456 -9.08 -18.45 1.11
C ARG A 456 -8.82 -17.11 1.80
N HIS A 457 -9.43 -16.06 1.28
CA HIS A 457 -9.35 -14.72 1.84
C HIS A 457 -10.21 -14.60 3.09
N VAL A 458 -9.70 -13.99 4.14
CA VAL A 458 -10.49 -13.60 5.32
C VAL A 458 -11.18 -12.29 5.01
N VAL A 459 -12.50 -12.30 4.88
CA VAL A 459 -13.31 -11.12 4.54
C VAL A 459 -14.16 -10.69 5.73
N LEU A 460 -14.04 -9.41 6.08
CA LEU A 460 -14.78 -8.77 7.17
C LEU A 460 -15.82 -7.80 6.58
N ARG A 461 -17.09 -7.99 6.94
CA ARG A 461 -18.20 -7.07 6.60
C ARG A 461 -18.90 -6.57 7.85
N ARG A 462 -19.29 -5.31 7.85
CA ARG A 462 -19.95 -4.71 9.02
C ARG A 462 -21.26 -5.41 9.35
N GLY A 463 -21.38 -5.88 10.60
CA GLY A 463 -22.58 -6.56 11.08
C GLY A 463 -22.73 -8.02 10.66
N SER A 464 -21.68 -8.63 10.11
CA SER A 464 -21.60 -10.05 9.76
C SER A 464 -20.41 -10.71 10.44
N GLU A 465 -20.48 -12.01 10.63
CA GLU A 465 -19.33 -12.82 11.03
C GLU A 465 -18.27 -12.82 9.91
N PRO A 466 -16.97 -12.96 10.26
CA PRO A 466 -15.91 -13.11 9.27
C PRO A 466 -16.17 -14.28 8.33
N ALA A 467 -15.90 -14.10 7.04
CA ALA A 467 -16.08 -15.13 6.02
C ALA A 467 -14.74 -15.54 5.40
N LEU A 468 -14.65 -16.80 4.97
CA LEU A 468 -13.53 -17.31 4.15
C LEU A 468 -14.02 -17.43 2.70
N GLU A 469 -13.44 -16.64 1.80
CA GLU A 469 -13.84 -16.53 0.40
C GLU A 469 -12.73 -16.97 -0.56
N THR A 470 -13.08 -17.63 -1.64
CA THR A 470 -12.16 -17.97 -2.74
C THR A 470 -12.36 -16.96 -3.88
N TRP A 471 -11.29 -16.34 -4.34
CA TRP A 471 -11.30 -15.40 -5.46
C TRP A 471 -10.62 -16.02 -6.68
N LEU A 472 -11.28 -15.98 -7.86
CA LEU A 472 -10.82 -16.55 -9.12
C LEU A 472 -10.27 -15.52 -10.09
#